data_5fab11b765fd94b4e20450428e0787ef
#
_entry.id   5fab11b765fd94b4e20450428e0787ef
#
_cell.length_a   1.000
_cell.length_b   1.000
_cell.length_c   1.000
_cell.angle_alpha   90.00
_cell.angle_beta   90.00
_cell.angle_gamma   90.00
#
_symmetry.space_group_name_H-M   'P 1'
#
loop_
_entity.id
_entity.type
_entity.pdbx_description
1 polymer ?
#
loop_
_entity_poly.entity_id
_entity_poly.type
_entity_poly.pdbx_seq_one_letter_code
_entity_poly.pdbx_strand_id
1 'polypeptide(L)'
;MIDILEILNQKIEFEAPPAELCLKCGKCCKTIVSEIPAAKLADMAKNNEEEAKVFFNIFKPYESIEDAAKVNEEHVKEIVTKFKKDKSLNVKQLTFYHCPYLSEENLCTIYPHRPECCKRAPINGWSLFPKGCGYEGWQFLQRERHKVQIRKLKEFLYELNTTVKEKDKIILGMPIQELKNKIIEKILEYERFGVENW
;
A
#
# COMPACT_ATOMS: atom_id res chain seq x y z
N MET A 1 15.81 -4.19 21.39
CA MET A 1 15.92 -2.77 20.95
C MET A 1 16.22 -2.82 19.46
N ILE A 2 15.35 -2.28 18.58
CA ILE A 2 15.60 -2.29 17.13
C ILE A 2 16.74 -1.33 16.87
N ASP A 3 17.80 -1.80 16.19
CA ASP A 3 18.99 -1.02 15.88
C ASP A 3 18.66 -0.03 14.72
N ILE A 4 19.17 1.20 14.81
CA ILE A 4 19.05 2.22 13.75
C ILE A 4 19.67 1.73 12.44
N LEU A 5 20.83 1.06 12.51
CA LEU A 5 21.48 0.49 11.33
C LEU A 5 20.62 -0.60 10.69
N GLU A 6 19.93 -1.41 11.48
CA GLU A 6 18.99 -2.40 10.99
C GLU A 6 17.86 -1.74 10.20
N ILE A 7 17.23 -0.67 10.76
CA ILE A 7 16.17 0.06 10.07
C ILE A 7 16.67 0.69 8.76
N LEU A 8 17.88 1.29 8.76
CA LEU A 8 18.43 1.95 7.58
C LEU A 8 18.75 0.97 6.45
N ASN A 9 19.19 -0.23 6.77
CA ASN A 9 19.57 -1.26 5.80
C ASN A 9 18.40 -2.15 5.37
N GLN A 10 17.31 -2.18 6.13
CA GLN A 10 16.15 -3.00 5.84
C GLN A 10 15.38 -2.41 4.66
N LYS A 11 15.01 -3.24 3.68
CA LYS A 11 13.99 -2.86 2.71
C LYS A 11 12.65 -2.73 3.43
N ILE A 12 11.83 -1.76 2.99
CA ILE A 12 10.45 -1.69 3.45
C ILE A 12 9.70 -2.82 2.77
N GLU A 13 9.67 -3.96 3.43
CA GLU A 13 8.95 -5.15 2.97
C GLU A 13 7.74 -5.39 3.87
N PHE A 14 6.66 -5.80 3.25
CA PHE A 14 5.47 -6.24 3.95
C PHE A 14 5.50 -7.77 3.99
N GLU A 15 5.22 -8.33 5.14
CA GLU A 15 5.01 -9.76 5.25
C GLU A 15 3.91 -10.20 4.28
N ALA A 16 4.03 -11.38 3.72
CA ALA A 16 2.96 -11.95 2.91
C ALA A 16 1.69 -12.07 3.77
N PRO A 17 0.53 -11.62 3.26
CA PRO A 17 -0.71 -11.71 4.02
C PRO A 17 -1.07 -13.18 4.28
N PRO A 18 -1.40 -13.56 5.53
CA PRO A 18 -1.84 -14.91 5.83
C PRO A 18 -3.14 -15.24 5.11
N ALA A 19 -3.12 -16.23 4.22
CA ALA A 19 -4.25 -16.54 3.34
C ALA A 19 -5.53 -16.93 4.12
N GLU A 20 -5.37 -17.49 5.31
CA GLU A 20 -6.44 -17.91 6.22
C GLU A 20 -7.25 -16.75 6.78
N LEU A 21 -6.72 -15.52 6.78
CA LEU A 21 -7.44 -14.33 7.21
C LEU A 21 -8.50 -13.87 6.19
N CYS A 22 -8.43 -14.36 4.97
CA CYS A 22 -9.43 -14.03 3.96
C CYS A 22 -10.78 -14.68 4.29
N LEU A 23 -11.77 -13.87 4.64
CA LEU A 23 -13.14 -14.31 4.92
C LEU A 23 -13.90 -14.76 3.68
N LYS A 24 -13.30 -14.68 2.50
CA LYS A 24 -13.93 -15.01 1.20
C LYS A 24 -15.26 -14.27 0.95
N CYS A 25 -15.43 -13.10 1.57
CA CYS A 25 -16.69 -12.34 1.54
C CYS A 25 -16.95 -11.57 0.23
N GLY A 26 -16.01 -11.60 -0.71
CA GLY A 26 -16.13 -10.96 -2.02
C GLY A 26 -16.14 -9.44 -2.04
N LYS A 27 -16.18 -8.75 -0.89
CA LYS A 27 -16.30 -7.29 -0.82
C LYS A 27 -15.18 -6.57 -1.59
N CYS A 28 -13.91 -6.99 -1.39
CA CYS A 28 -12.77 -6.43 -2.11
C CYS A 28 -12.81 -6.76 -3.62
N CYS A 29 -13.41 -7.87 -4.02
CA CYS A 29 -13.53 -8.26 -5.43
C CYS A 29 -14.58 -7.43 -6.18
N LYS A 30 -15.50 -6.80 -5.46
CA LYS A 30 -16.55 -5.93 -6.02
C LYS A 30 -16.05 -4.53 -6.35
N THR A 31 -15.06 -4.03 -5.60
CA THR A 31 -14.58 -2.65 -5.71
C THR A 31 -13.07 -2.59 -5.57
N ILE A 32 -12.39 -3.25 -6.51
CA ILE A 32 -10.93 -3.19 -6.65
C ILE A 32 -10.56 -1.78 -7.11
N VAL A 33 -9.51 -1.22 -6.55
CA VAL A 33 -9.05 0.12 -6.91
C VAL A 33 -7.68 0.08 -7.57
N SER A 34 -7.47 0.92 -8.59
CA SER A 34 -6.16 1.19 -9.18
C SER A 34 -5.93 2.70 -9.22
N GLU A 35 -4.74 3.12 -8.79
CA GLU A 35 -4.24 4.49 -8.95
C GLU A 35 -3.80 4.77 -10.39
N ILE A 36 -3.60 3.72 -11.18
CA ILE A 36 -3.23 3.82 -12.59
C ILE A 36 -4.53 3.97 -13.40
N PRO A 37 -4.68 5.05 -14.21
CA PRO A 37 -5.83 5.21 -15.08
C PRO A 37 -6.03 4.01 -16.00
N ALA A 38 -7.28 3.63 -16.28
CA ALA A 38 -7.60 2.46 -17.10
C ALA A 38 -6.92 2.51 -18.49
N ALA A 39 -6.86 3.66 -19.13
CA ALA A 39 -6.18 3.82 -20.42
C ALA A 39 -4.69 3.54 -20.33
N LYS A 40 -4.01 4.06 -19.29
CA LYS A 40 -2.59 3.81 -19.07
C LYS A 40 -2.33 2.34 -18.74
N LEU A 41 -3.18 1.73 -17.92
CA LEU A 41 -3.07 0.30 -17.58
C LEU A 41 -3.25 -0.58 -18.84
N ALA A 42 -4.15 -0.20 -19.74
CA ALA A 42 -4.34 -0.87 -21.02
C ALA A 42 -3.10 -0.75 -21.93
N ASP A 43 -2.46 0.41 -21.94
CA ASP A 43 -1.22 0.62 -22.71
C ASP A 43 -0.04 -0.17 -22.13
N MET A 44 0.11 -0.20 -20.80
CA MET A 44 1.09 -1.06 -20.12
C MET A 44 0.89 -2.54 -20.48
N ALA A 45 -0.36 -3.00 -20.49
CA ALA A 45 -0.70 -4.36 -20.88
C ALA A 45 -0.33 -4.67 -22.35
N LYS A 46 -0.55 -3.72 -23.28
CA LYS A 46 -0.14 -3.82 -24.68
C LYS A 46 1.39 -3.87 -24.85
N ASN A 47 2.11 -3.14 -23.99
CA ASN A 47 3.58 -3.11 -23.97
C ASN A 47 4.21 -4.34 -23.29
N ASN A 48 3.41 -5.40 -23.05
CA ASN A 48 3.84 -6.65 -22.42
C ASN A 48 4.34 -6.51 -20.97
N GLU A 49 3.88 -5.51 -20.22
CA GLU A 49 4.04 -5.48 -18.78
C GLU A 49 3.14 -6.57 -18.16
N GLU A 50 3.72 -7.68 -17.77
CA GLU A 50 2.99 -8.91 -17.43
C GLU A 50 1.94 -8.72 -16.33
N GLU A 51 2.27 -7.96 -15.27
CA GLU A 51 1.31 -7.70 -14.19
C GLU A 51 0.11 -6.85 -14.65
N ALA A 52 0.36 -5.83 -15.47
CA ALA A 52 -0.69 -5.00 -16.05
C ALA A 52 -1.59 -5.79 -17.00
N LYS A 53 -0.99 -6.67 -17.81
CA LYS A 53 -1.70 -7.57 -18.73
C LYS A 53 -2.62 -8.53 -17.98
N VAL A 54 -2.10 -9.19 -16.93
CA VAL A 54 -2.90 -10.08 -16.08
C VAL A 54 -4.03 -9.32 -15.41
N PHE A 55 -3.76 -8.14 -14.82
CA PHE A 55 -4.77 -7.32 -14.16
C PHE A 55 -5.87 -6.90 -15.14
N PHE A 56 -5.50 -6.34 -16.29
CA PHE A 56 -6.43 -5.83 -17.29
C PHE A 56 -7.30 -6.93 -17.92
N ASN A 57 -6.76 -8.13 -18.10
CA ASN A 57 -7.49 -9.26 -18.64
C ASN A 57 -8.55 -9.81 -17.68
N ILE A 58 -8.29 -9.70 -16.38
CA ILE A 58 -9.14 -10.27 -15.33
C ILE A 58 -10.21 -9.29 -14.89
N PHE A 59 -9.80 -8.06 -14.51
CA PHE A 59 -10.70 -7.10 -13.89
C PHE A 59 -11.35 -6.19 -14.92
N LYS A 60 -12.63 -5.90 -14.70
CA LYS A 60 -13.41 -5.01 -15.57
C LYS A 60 -13.61 -3.66 -14.90
N PRO A 61 -13.28 -2.54 -15.57
CA PRO A 61 -13.50 -1.22 -15.00
C PRO A 61 -15.00 -0.90 -14.90
N TYR A 62 -15.37 -0.18 -13.87
CA TYR A 62 -16.65 0.53 -13.83
C TYR A 62 -16.58 1.75 -14.76
N GLU A 63 -17.71 2.16 -15.31
CA GLU A 63 -17.80 3.33 -16.18
C GLU A 63 -17.56 4.63 -15.40
N SER A 64 -17.97 4.65 -14.13
CA SER A 64 -17.81 5.79 -13.24
C SER A 64 -17.57 5.38 -11.78
N ILE A 65 -17.11 6.33 -10.96
CA ILE A 65 -17.01 6.17 -9.50
C ILE A 65 -18.41 5.96 -8.90
N GLU A 66 -19.41 6.61 -9.45
CA GLU A 66 -20.80 6.50 -9.04
C GLU A 66 -21.35 5.09 -9.26
N ASP A 67 -20.97 4.42 -10.34
CA ASP A 67 -21.38 3.02 -10.58
C ASP A 67 -20.71 2.05 -9.61
N ALA A 68 -19.44 2.26 -9.29
CA ALA A 68 -18.77 1.51 -8.25
C ALA A 68 -19.43 1.74 -6.87
N ALA A 69 -19.85 2.98 -6.59
CA ALA A 69 -20.51 3.34 -5.34
C ALA A 69 -21.88 2.65 -5.16
N LYS A 70 -22.62 2.40 -6.26
CA LYS A 70 -23.87 1.64 -6.19
C LYS A 70 -23.66 0.21 -5.65
N VAL A 71 -22.46 -0.34 -5.83
CA VAL A 71 -22.12 -1.71 -5.39
C VAL A 71 -21.56 -1.73 -3.97
N ASN A 72 -20.75 -0.73 -3.60
CA ASN A 72 -20.17 -0.62 -2.26
C ASN A 72 -19.86 0.85 -1.91
N GLU A 73 -20.90 1.58 -1.52
CA GLU A 73 -20.85 3.02 -1.27
C GLU A 73 -19.82 3.39 -0.18
N GLU A 74 -19.85 2.68 0.95
CA GLU A 74 -18.98 2.98 2.10
C GLU A 74 -17.49 2.88 1.70
N HIS A 75 -17.10 1.81 1.04
CA HIS A 75 -15.73 1.57 0.63
C HIS A 75 -15.25 2.57 -0.44
N VAL A 76 -16.08 2.83 -1.45
CA VAL A 76 -15.76 3.80 -2.50
C VAL A 76 -15.60 5.20 -1.92
N LYS A 77 -16.51 5.62 -1.02
CA LYS A 77 -16.43 6.91 -0.34
C LYS A 77 -15.17 7.04 0.51
N GLU A 78 -14.78 5.99 1.21
CA GLU A 78 -13.56 5.97 2.00
C GLU A 78 -12.33 6.16 1.13
N ILE A 79 -12.22 5.39 0.03
CA ILE A 79 -11.10 5.50 -0.92
C ILE A 79 -11.04 6.89 -1.53
N VAL A 80 -12.15 7.42 -2.06
CA VAL A 80 -12.21 8.75 -2.66
C VAL A 80 -11.81 9.84 -1.65
N THR A 81 -12.22 9.68 -0.38
CA THR A 81 -11.89 10.64 0.68
C THR A 81 -10.39 10.64 0.96
N LYS A 82 -9.76 9.47 1.01
CA LYS A 82 -8.30 9.35 1.19
C LYS A 82 -7.54 9.96 0.02
N PHE A 83 -7.94 9.67 -1.21
CA PHE A 83 -7.34 10.25 -2.40
C PHE A 83 -7.46 11.79 -2.44
N LYS A 84 -8.57 12.35 -1.97
CA LYS A 84 -8.74 13.82 -1.86
C LYS A 84 -7.83 14.45 -0.80
N LYS A 85 -7.48 13.72 0.26
CA LYS A 85 -6.58 14.21 1.31
C LYS A 85 -5.11 14.16 0.87
N ASP A 86 -4.76 13.21 0.04
CA ASP A 86 -3.41 13.06 -0.49
C ASP A 86 -3.22 13.93 -1.74
N LYS A 87 -2.50 15.04 -1.59
CA LYS A 87 -2.26 16.00 -2.67
C LYS A 87 -1.40 15.42 -3.81
N SER A 88 -0.71 14.31 -3.58
CA SER A 88 0.08 13.63 -4.60
C SER A 88 -0.79 12.78 -5.54
N LEU A 89 -2.03 12.47 -5.14
CA LEU A 89 -2.96 11.63 -5.87
C LEU A 89 -4.02 12.47 -6.59
N ASN A 90 -4.39 12.02 -7.79
CA ASN A 90 -5.43 12.68 -8.57
C ASN A 90 -6.70 11.81 -8.62
N VAL A 91 -7.75 12.24 -7.93
CA VAL A 91 -9.03 11.53 -7.88
C VAL A 91 -9.62 11.28 -9.28
N LYS A 92 -9.36 12.16 -10.27
CA LYS A 92 -9.83 11.97 -11.66
C LYS A 92 -9.15 10.80 -12.37
N GLN A 93 -8.02 10.31 -11.83
CA GLN A 93 -7.30 9.16 -12.36
C GLN A 93 -7.67 7.84 -11.67
N LEU A 94 -8.45 7.94 -10.59
CA LEU A 94 -8.91 6.79 -9.84
C LEU A 94 -9.90 5.97 -10.65
N THR A 95 -9.61 4.69 -10.82
CA THR A 95 -10.50 3.75 -11.52
C THR A 95 -10.83 2.61 -10.59
N PHE A 96 -12.12 2.31 -10.47
CA PHE A 96 -12.61 1.13 -9.78
C PHE A 96 -12.88 0.00 -10.77
N TYR A 97 -12.66 -1.22 -10.31
CA TYR A 97 -12.85 -2.44 -11.09
C TYR A 97 -13.65 -3.45 -10.29
N HIS A 98 -14.25 -4.38 -11.00
CA HIS A 98 -14.87 -5.58 -10.41
C HIS A 98 -14.28 -6.86 -11.02
N CYS A 99 -14.39 -7.95 -10.27
CA CYS A 99 -13.99 -9.26 -10.71
C CYS A 99 -15.20 -10.00 -11.32
N PRO A 100 -15.17 -10.41 -12.59
CA PRO A 100 -16.27 -11.15 -13.21
C PRO A 100 -16.39 -12.61 -12.72
N TYR A 101 -15.38 -13.10 -11.98
CA TYR A 101 -15.36 -14.44 -11.39
C TYR A 101 -15.94 -14.49 -9.97
N LEU A 102 -16.69 -13.48 -9.58
CA LEU A 102 -17.41 -13.46 -8.31
C LEU A 102 -18.85 -13.95 -8.56
N SER A 103 -19.26 -15.02 -7.84
CA SER A 103 -20.64 -15.52 -7.91
C SER A 103 -21.62 -14.57 -7.18
N GLU A 104 -22.92 -14.84 -7.32
CA GLU A 104 -23.98 -14.11 -6.61
C GLU A 104 -23.85 -14.26 -5.09
N GLU A 105 -23.36 -15.41 -4.61
CA GLU A 105 -23.07 -15.69 -3.20
C GLU A 105 -21.74 -15.06 -2.72
N ASN A 106 -21.11 -14.22 -3.53
CA ASN A 106 -19.83 -13.57 -3.27
C ASN A 106 -18.61 -14.51 -3.15
N LEU A 107 -18.70 -15.69 -3.76
CA LEU A 107 -17.61 -16.66 -3.80
C LEU A 107 -16.80 -16.54 -5.10
N CYS A 108 -15.49 -16.70 -5.00
CA CYS A 108 -14.62 -16.73 -6.17
C CYS A 108 -14.76 -18.07 -6.90
N THR A 109 -15.30 -18.07 -8.13
CA THR A 109 -15.52 -19.29 -8.93
C THR A 109 -14.22 -19.93 -9.43
N ILE A 110 -13.11 -19.17 -9.42
CA ILE A 110 -11.77 -19.64 -9.80
C ILE A 110 -10.81 -19.70 -8.59
N TYR A 111 -11.31 -19.87 -7.38
CA TYR A 111 -10.50 -19.75 -6.15
C TYR A 111 -9.20 -20.57 -6.17
N PRO A 112 -9.17 -21.86 -6.59
CA PRO A 112 -7.93 -22.62 -6.68
C PRO A 112 -6.96 -22.12 -7.75
N HIS A 113 -7.49 -21.47 -8.78
CA HIS A 113 -6.73 -21.00 -9.95
C HIS A 113 -6.60 -19.47 -9.99
N ARG A 114 -6.72 -18.82 -8.82
CA ARG A 114 -6.54 -17.35 -8.75
C ARG A 114 -5.16 -16.94 -9.27
N PRO A 115 -5.10 -15.85 -10.05
CA PRO A 115 -3.82 -15.28 -10.47
C PRO A 115 -3.02 -14.76 -9.25
N GLU A 116 -1.71 -14.60 -9.44
CA GLU A 116 -0.81 -14.19 -8.37
C GLU A 116 -1.18 -12.85 -7.73
N CYS A 117 -1.68 -11.89 -8.52
CA CYS A 117 -2.16 -10.61 -7.98
C CYS A 117 -3.31 -10.79 -6.96
N CYS A 118 -4.18 -11.79 -7.15
CA CYS A 118 -5.24 -12.12 -6.20
C CYS A 118 -4.74 -12.92 -4.98
N LYS A 119 -3.72 -13.78 -5.18
CA LYS A 119 -3.13 -14.57 -4.10
C LYS A 119 -2.30 -13.71 -3.16
N ARG A 120 -1.61 -12.70 -3.72
CA ARG A 120 -0.80 -11.73 -2.98
C ARG A 120 -1.61 -10.57 -2.39
N ALA A 121 -2.89 -10.45 -2.69
CA ALA A 121 -3.72 -9.42 -2.06
C ALA A 121 -4.05 -9.79 -0.61
N PRO A 122 -3.90 -8.83 0.33
CA PRO A 122 -3.45 -7.44 0.16
C PRO A 122 -1.98 -7.35 -0.23
N ILE A 123 -1.66 -6.50 -1.21
CA ILE A 123 -0.28 -6.37 -1.73
C ILE A 123 0.65 -5.83 -0.65
N ASN A 124 0.12 -5.00 0.26
CA ASN A 124 0.89 -4.39 1.35
C ASN A 124 -0.01 -3.96 2.51
N GLY A 125 0.59 -3.56 3.62
CA GLY A 125 -0.11 -3.07 4.81
C GLY A 125 -0.87 -1.75 4.61
N TRP A 126 -0.72 -1.08 3.48
CA TRP A 126 -1.37 0.19 3.14
C TRP A 126 -2.57 0.02 2.21
N SER A 127 -2.83 -1.18 1.74
CA SER A 127 -4.01 -1.49 0.92
C SER A 127 -5.30 -1.08 1.64
N LEU A 128 -6.24 -0.52 0.88
CA LEU A 128 -7.55 -0.15 1.42
C LEU A 128 -8.49 -1.35 1.33
N PHE A 129 -9.04 -1.75 2.45
CA PHE A 129 -10.00 -2.84 2.54
C PHE A 129 -11.38 -2.34 2.94
N PRO A 130 -12.43 -3.01 2.44
CA PRO A 130 -13.77 -2.78 2.95
C PRO A 130 -13.84 -3.12 4.44
N LYS A 131 -14.60 -2.35 5.20
CA LYS A 131 -14.82 -2.54 6.62
C LYS A 131 -15.30 -3.97 6.95
N GLY A 132 -14.72 -4.54 8.01
CA GLY A 132 -14.95 -5.91 8.43
C GLY A 132 -14.19 -6.94 7.59
N CYS A 133 -13.14 -6.51 6.88
CA CYS A 133 -12.21 -7.42 6.21
C CYS A 133 -11.37 -8.19 7.24
N GLY A 134 -11.18 -9.50 7.05
CA GLY A 134 -10.35 -10.32 7.95
C GLY A 134 -8.89 -9.88 8.04
N TYR A 135 -8.41 -9.11 7.06
CA TYR A 135 -7.06 -8.57 7.07
C TYR A 135 -6.87 -7.28 7.91
N GLU A 136 -7.94 -6.69 8.45
CA GLU A 136 -7.83 -5.40 9.18
C GLU A 136 -6.84 -5.46 10.34
N GLY A 137 -6.90 -6.51 11.16
CA GLY A 137 -6.00 -6.68 12.31
C GLY A 137 -4.54 -6.88 11.87
N TRP A 138 -4.30 -7.71 10.86
CA TRP A 138 -2.97 -7.90 10.29
C TRP A 138 -2.42 -6.59 9.72
N GLN A 139 -3.22 -5.87 8.95
CA GLN A 139 -2.86 -4.60 8.36
C GLN A 139 -2.52 -3.55 9.42
N PHE A 140 -3.32 -3.48 10.50
CA PHE A 140 -3.05 -2.60 11.62
C PHE A 140 -1.67 -2.87 12.25
N LEU A 141 -1.35 -4.14 12.50
CA LEU A 141 -0.05 -4.53 13.07
C LEU A 141 1.12 -4.18 12.15
N GLN A 142 0.99 -4.37 10.84
CA GLN A 142 2.02 -4.00 9.87
C GLN A 142 2.27 -2.48 9.88
N ARG A 143 1.20 -1.68 9.91
CA ARG A 143 1.28 -0.20 9.98
C ARG A 143 1.94 0.28 11.26
N GLU A 144 1.53 -0.26 12.41
CA GLU A 144 2.11 0.12 13.70
C GLU A 144 3.60 -0.21 13.78
N ARG A 145 4.03 -1.34 13.22
CA ARG A 145 5.46 -1.69 13.13
C ARG A 145 6.25 -0.61 12.37
N HIS A 146 5.78 -0.17 11.22
CA HIS A 146 6.43 0.87 10.43
C HIS A 146 6.40 2.24 11.10
N LYS A 147 5.30 2.62 11.74
CA LYS A 147 5.21 3.86 12.52
C LYS A 147 6.23 3.91 13.66
N VAL A 148 6.46 2.78 14.33
CA VAL A 148 7.50 2.67 15.36
C VAL A 148 8.89 2.92 14.77
N GLN A 149 9.17 2.34 13.60
CA GLN A 149 10.47 2.53 12.92
C GLN A 149 10.68 3.99 12.52
N ILE A 150 9.68 4.65 11.92
CA ILE A 150 9.76 6.08 11.57
C ILE A 150 9.99 6.94 12.81
N ARG A 151 9.25 6.68 13.88
CA ARG A 151 9.41 7.44 15.13
C ARG A 151 10.83 7.36 15.65
N LYS A 152 11.41 6.17 15.68
CA LYS A 152 12.81 5.97 16.09
C LYS A 152 13.80 6.71 15.20
N LEU A 153 13.61 6.71 13.89
CA LEU A 153 14.45 7.45 12.96
C LEU A 153 14.36 8.97 13.21
N LYS A 154 13.15 9.49 13.43
CA LYS A 154 12.92 10.92 13.72
C LYS A 154 13.53 11.33 15.07
N GLU A 155 13.36 10.52 16.10
CA GLU A 155 13.97 10.74 17.43
C GLU A 155 15.49 10.76 17.32
N PHE A 156 16.08 9.78 16.65
CA PHE A 156 17.52 9.72 16.47
C PHE A 156 18.08 10.89 15.63
N LEU A 157 17.37 11.28 14.56
CA LEU A 157 17.72 12.45 13.77
C LEU A 157 17.68 13.73 14.61
N TYR A 158 16.69 13.86 15.49
CA TYR A 158 16.60 14.99 16.42
C TYR A 158 17.79 15.01 17.40
N GLU A 159 18.15 13.88 17.98
CA GLU A 159 19.33 13.75 18.85
C GLU A 159 20.63 14.14 18.13
N LEU A 160 20.82 13.66 16.89
CA LEU A 160 21.96 14.02 16.08
C LEU A 160 22.03 15.52 15.78
N ASN A 161 20.90 16.20 15.67
CA ASN A 161 20.84 17.62 15.40
C ASN A 161 21.07 18.50 16.65
N THR A 162 20.69 18.00 17.82
CA THR A 162 20.73 18.77 19.08
C THR A 162 21.98 18.51 19.89
N THR A 163 22.50 17.28 19.89
CA THR A 163 23.57 16.85 20.80
C THR A 163 24.94 16.88 20.14
N VAL A 164 25.02 16.69 18.82
CA VAL A 164 26.31 16.60 18.13
C VAL A 164 26.67 17.91 17.46
N LYS A 165 27.62 18.61 18.05
CA LYS A 165 28.10 19.93 17.56
C LYS A 165 29.21 19.82 16.50
N GLU A 166 29.90 18.70 16.43
CA GLU A 166 31.05 18.50 15.53
C GLU A 166 30.59 17.90 14.20
N LYS A 167 30.85 18.62 13.10
CA LYS A 167 30.43 18.20 11.76
C LYS A 167 31.16 16.96 11.22
N ASP A 168 32.35 16.69 11.72
CA ASP A 168 33.24 15.63 11.23
C ASP A 168 33.18 14.35 12.10
N LYS A 169 32.24 14.28 13.02
CA LYS A 169 32.12 13.12 13.91
C LYS A 169 31.63 11.89 13.15
N ILE A 170 32.29 10.75 13.38
CA ILE A 170 31.89 9.47 12.90
C ILE A 170 30.93 8.85 13.91
N ILE A 171 29.72 8.47 13.48
CA ILE A 171 28.69 7.82 14.28
C ILE A 171 28.19 6.59 13.48
N LEU A 172 28.07 5.46 14.15
CA LEU A 172 27.70 4.19 13.50
C LEU A 172 28.58 3.85 12.29
N GLY A 173 29.86 4.20 12.33
CA GLY A 173 30.84 3.91 11.29
C GLY A 173 30.77 4.81 10.05
N MET A 174 30.00 5.88 10.06
CA MET A 174 29.90 6.82 8.95
C MET A 174 29.90 8.30 9.39
N PRO A 175 30.30 9.23 8.52
CA PRO A 175 30.23 10.66 8.79
C PRO A 175 28.81 11.09 9.15
N ILE A 176 28.67 11.95 10.15
CA ILE A 176 27.35 12.37 10.67
C ILE A 176 26.43 12.94 9.58
N GLN A 177 26.97 13.67 8.61
CA GLN A 177 26.17 14.26 7.55
C GLN A 177 25.61 13.17 6.61
N GLU A 178 26.41 12.15 6.30
CA GLU A 178 25.99 11.00 5.52
C GLU A 178 24.89 10.23 6.26
N LEU A 179 25.09 10.00 7.56
CA LEU A 179 24.09 9.34 8.42
C LEU A 179 22.75 10.08 8.42
N LYS A 180 22.79 11.43 8.61
CA LYS A 180 21.58 12.27 8.56
C LYS A 180 20.86 12.16 7.23
N ASN A 181 21.59 12.19 6.12
CA ASN A 181 21.01 12.06 4.79
C ASN A 181 20.33 10.70 4.61
N LYS A 182 20.99 9.60 5.00
CA LYS A 182 20.39 8.25 4.94
C LYS A 182 19.13 8.12 5.79
N ILE A 183 19.11 8.73 6.99
CA ILE A 183 17.93 8.76 7.84
C ILE A 183 16.79 9.51 7.17
N ILE A 184 17.06 10.69 6.62
CA ILE A 184 16.05 11.50 5.91
C ILE A 184 15.51 10.75 4.69
N GLU A 185 16.37 10.15 3.87
CA GLU A 185 15.97 9.35 2.72
C GLU A 185 15.08 8.17 3.14
N LYS A 186 15.44 7.50 4.24
CA LYS A 186 14.64 6.38 4.77
C LYS A 186 13.28 6.83 5.30
N ILE A 187 13.21 7.96 5.99
CA ILE A 187 11.93 8.55 6.43
C ILE A 187 11.06 8.87 5.21
N LEU A 188 11.63 9.53 4.18
CA LEU A 188 10.90 9.85 2.94
C LEU A 188 10.44 8.60 2.20
N GLU A 189 11.23 7.51 2.22
CA GLU A 189 10.82 6.23 1.66
C GLU A 189 9.56 5.70 2.37
N TYR A 190 9.52 5.70 3.72
CA TYR A 190 8.32 5.33 4.47
C TYR A 190 7.13 6.26 4.20
N GLU A 191 7.35 7.57 4.09
CA GLU A 191 6.29 8.55 3.82
C GLU A 191 5.66 8.36 2.44
N ARG A 192 6.43 7.97 1.42
CA ARG A 192 5.92 7.60 0.09
C ARG A 192 4.95 6.42 0.13
N PHE A 193 5.10 5.52 1.10
CA PHE A 193 4.14 4.45 1.33
C PHE A 193 2.90 4.89 2.14
N GLY A 194 2.77 6.19 2.44
CA GLY A 194 1.60 6.74 3.12
C GLY A 194 1.50 6.43 4.61
N VAL A 195 2.62 6.08 5.27
CA VAL A 195 2.64 5.66 6.69
C VAL A 195 2.10 6.70 7.65
N GLU A 196 2.26 7.99 7.35
CA GLU A 196 1.81 9.09 8.22
C GLU A 196 0.36 9.53 7.96
N ASN A 197 -0.23 9.13 6.85
CA ASN A 197 -1.57 9.55 6.42
C ASN A 197 -2.70 8.62 6.90
N TRP A 198 -2.41 7.73 7.84
CA TRP A 198 -3.35 6.72 8.36
C TRP A 198 -3.73 6.94 9.82
#